data_7f4194cb5ddbdcec11c1c0f3eea87372
#
_entry.id   7f4194cb5ddbdcec11c1c0f3eea87372
#
_cell.length_a   1.000
_cell.length_b   1.000
_cell.length_c   1.000
_cell.angle_alpha   90.00
_cell.angle_beta   90.00
_cell.angle_gamma   90.00
#
_symmetry.space_group_name_H-M   'P 1'
#
loop_
_entity.id
_entity.type
_entity.pdbx_description
1 polymer ?
#
loop_
_entity_poly.entity_id
_entity_poly.type
_entity_poly.pdbx_seq_one_letter_code
_entity_poly.pdbx_strand_id
1 'polypeptide(L)'
;MSHATGAAGASGPIETRLPTGVKDFLPVKAAKLEYLQATLRQVFARWGFRPVIPASLEDLSVLELGLGSDLREKTFRFDDRQSGRLVAFPPDITPQVARIAATRLHDLPLPYRLCYSGRVLRHAEQRLGKEREFWQAGVELIGLESPEADAEMIAMTVEGLLAVGAREFTIDIGQVAFLRGILEGLPLPAAAARELRAAIATKDGTSLQRLLDDHPVPDRQREEVLALPRLFGGIEALDRAATVVDNDVSKRALDNLHRVLQVL
;
A
#
# COMPACT_ATOMS: atom_id res chain seq x y z
N MET A 1 -40.02 -36.19 -53.94
CA MET A 1 -40.39 -35.48 -52.72
C MET A 1 -39.51 -36.02 -51.63
N SER A 2 -38.41 -35.33 -51.34
CA SER A 2 -37.45 -35.70 -50.28
C SER A 2 -37.38 -34.54 -49.26
N HIS A 3 -37.88 -34.82 -48.06
CA HIS A 3 -37.82 -33.87 -46.93
C HIS A 3 -36.46 -33.91 -46.38
N ALA A 4 -35.74 -32.79 -46.53
CA ALA A 4 -34.49 -32.51 -45.78
C ALA A 4 -34.89 -31.99 -44.40
N THR A 5 -34.75 -32.82 -43.37
CA THR A 5 -34.79 -32.43 -41.96
C THR A 5 -33.49 -31.76 -41.63
N GLY A 6 -33.53 -30.42 -41.48
CA GLY A 6 -32.42 -29.65 -40.93
C GLY A 6 -32.23 -29.98 -39.46
N ALA A 7 -31.09 -30.58 -39.13
CA ALA A 7 -30.63 -30.74 -37.75
C ALA A 7 -30.27 -29.37 -37.20
N ALA A 8 -31.09 -28.83 -36.31
CA ALA A 8 -30.71 -27.71 -35.45
C ALA A 8 -29.57 -28.19 -34.53
N GLY A 9 -28.35 -27.77 -34.78
CA GLY A 9 -27.22 -28.00 -33.92
C GLY A 9 -27.49 -27.32 -32.56
N ALA A 10 -27.74 -28.13 -31.53
CA ALA A 10 -27.71 -27.64 -30.14
C ALA A 10 -26.29 -27.13 -29.83
N SER A 11 -26.11 -25.83 -29.88
CA SER A 11 -24.91 -25.21 -29.31
C SER A 11 -24.93 -25.52 -27.82
N GLY A 12 -24.02 -26.37 -27.36
CA GLY A 12 -23.79 -26.58 -25.93
C GLY A 12 -23.48 -25.23 -25.23
N PRO A 13 -23.59 -25.17 -23.92
CA PRO A 13 -23.35 -23.94 -23.19
C PRO A 13 -21.95 -23.41 -23.52
N ILE A 14 -21.86 -22.13 -23.90
CA ILE A 14 -20.57 -21.47 -24.15
C ILE A 14 -19.78 -21.50 -22.85
N GLU A 15 -18.72 -22.28 -22.85
CA GLU A 15 -17.80 -22.35 -21.68
C GLU A 15 -16.98 -21.08 -21.62
N THR A 16 -17.48 -20.08 -20.89
CA THR A 16 -16.72 -18.84 -20.63
C THR A 16 -15.98 -18.96 -19.33
N ARG A 17 -14.64 -18.95 -19.39
CA ARG A 17 -13.78 -18.97 -18.20
C ARG A 17 -13.13 -17.61 -18.01
N LEU A 18 -13.27 -17.05 -16.81
CA LEU A 18 -12.47 -15.90 -16.39
C LEU A 18 -11.03 -16.35 -16.08
N PRO A 19 -10.04 -15.48 -16.29
CA PRO A 19 -8.69 -15.73 -15.79
C PRO A 19 -8.69 -15.97 -14.27
N THR A 20 -7.80 -16.83 -13.80
CA THR A 20 -7.68 -17.11 -12.37
C THR A 20 -7.41 -15.84 -11.56
N GLY A 21 -8.14 -15.66 -10.45
CA GLY A 21 -7.98 -14.52 -9.55
C GLY A 21 -8.69 -13.23 -9.96
N VAL A 22 -9.51 -13.27 -11.01
CA VAL A 22 -10.46 -12.20 -11.35
C VAL A 22 -11.90 -12.73 -11.24
N LYS A 23 -12.85 -11.82 -10.98
CA LYS A 23 -14.25 -12.20 -10.79
C LYS A 23 -15.21 -11.10 -11.22
N ASP A 24 -16.41 -11.50 -11.62
CA ASP A 24 -17.52 -10.59 -11.81
C ASP A 24 -18.21 -10.29 -10.48
N PHE A 25 -18.63 -9.04 -10.33
CA PHE A 25 -19.47 -8.62 -9.22
C PHE A 25 -20.93 -8.61 -9.70
N LEU A 26 -21.71 -9.60 -9.28
CA LEU A 26 -23.13 -9.69 -9.59
C LEU A 26 -23.93 -8.63 -8.80
N PRO A 27 -25.20 -8.33 -9.17
CA PRO A 27 -25.94 -7.15 -8.70
C PRO A 27 -25.85 -6.88 -7.20
N VAL A 28 -26.00 -7.89 -6.34
CA VAL A 28 -25.95 -7.70 -4.88
C VAL A 28 -24.56 -7.28 -4.40
N LYS A 29 -23.50 -7.88 -4.95
CA LYS A 29 -22.12 -7.53 -4.59
C LYS A 29 -21.72 -6.20 -5.22
N ALA A 30 -22.16 -5.92 -6.45
CA ALA A 30 -21.92 -4.66 -7.14
C ALA A 30 -22.54 -3.50 -6.35
N ALA A 31 -23.81 -3.61 -5.93
CA ALA A 31 -24.47 -2.59 -5.12
C ALA A 31 -23.75 -2.34 -3.79
N LYS A 32 -23.22 -3.38 -3.13
CA LYS A 32 -22.42 -3.21 -1.91
C LYS A 32 -21.13 -2.44 -2.19
N LEU A 33 -20.46 -2.75 -3.29
CA LEU A 33 -19.23 -2.06 -3.68
C LEU A 33 -19.49 -0.58 -4.00
N GLU A 34 -20.56 -0.29 -4.75
CA GLU A 34 -20.98 1.09 -5.06
C GLU A 34 -21.32 1.87 -3.78
N TYR A 35 -22.02 1.24 -2.83
CA TYR A 35 -22.29 1.84 -1.52
C TYR A 35 -21.00 2.19 -0.77
N LEU A 36 -20.04 1.25 -0.69
CA LEU A 36 -18.75 1.48 -0.03
C LEU A 36 -17.98 2.65 -0.66
N GLN A 37 -17.93 2.68 -2.00
CA GLN A 37 -17.26 3.75 -2.73
C GLN A 37 -17.92 5.11 -2.54
N ALA A 38 -19.25 5.16 -2.60
CA ALA A 38 -20.01 6.38 -2.39
C ALA A 38 -19.82 6.92 -0.96
N THR A 39 -19.87 6.04 0.04
CA THR A 39 -19.70 6.40 1.45
C THR A 39 -18.29 6.94 1.72
N LEU A 40 -17.24 6.24 1.27
CA LEU A 40 -15.86 6.70 1.44
C LEU A 40 -15.62 8.04 0.71
N ARG A 41 -16.15 8.21 -0.50
CA ARG A 41 -16.05 9.47 -1.24
C ARG A 41 -16.71 10.63 -0.49
N GLN A 42 -17.85 10.40 0.18
CA GLN A 42 -18.49 11.42 0.99
C GLN A 42 -17.64 11.78 2.22
N VAL A 43 -17.02 10.79 2.88
CA VAL A 43 -16.07 11.05 3.97
C VAL A 43 -14.93 11.92 3.46
N PHE A 44 -14.24 11.50 2.41
CA PHE A 44 -13.11 12.25 1.84
C PHE A 44 -13.48 13.68 1.43
N ALA A 45 -14.68 13.86 0.84
CA ALA A 45 -15.17 15.19 0.47
C ALA A 45 -15.41 16.10 1.68
N ARG A 46 -15.91 15.57 2.83
CA ARG A 46 -16.07 16.35 4.06
C ARG A 46 -14.73 16.84 4.62
N TRP A 47 -13.67 16.05 4.43
CA TRP A 47 -12.30 16.43 4.79
C TRP A 47 -11.61 17.29 3.73
N GLY A 48 -12.35 17.76 2.71
CA GLY A 48 -11.84 18.67 1.67
C GLY A 48 -11.03 18.02 0.55
N PHE A 49 -11.05 16.68 0.44
CA PHE A 49 -10.36 15.97 -0.64
C PHE A 49 -11.18 15.99 -1.93
N ARG A 50 -10.50 16.23 -3.05
CA ARG A 50 -11.09 16.30 -4.39
C ARG A 50 -10.77 15.04 -5.19
N PRO A 51 -11.74 14.49 -5.93
CA PRO A 51 -11.52 13.26 -6.68
C PRO A 51 -10.62 13.49 -7.89
N VAL A 52 -9.73 12.52 -8.12
CA VAL A 52 -8.98 12.33 -9.36
C VAL A 52 -9.27 10.95 -9.92
N ILE A 53 -9.29 10.83 -11.24
CA ILE A 53 -9.47 9.56 -11.94
C ILE A 53 -8.25 9.35 -12.81
N PRO A 54 -7.25 8.58 -12.37
CA PRO A 54 -6.08 8.25 -13.16
C PRO A 54 -6.44 7.39 -14.36
N ALA A 55 -5.57 7.38 -15.38
CA ALA A 55 -5.71 6.53 -16.53
C ALA A 55 -5.62 5.04 -16.14
N SER A 56 -6.34 4.18 -16.84
CA SER A 56 -6.30 2.73 -16.60
C SER A 56 -4.98 2.08 -17.03
N LEU A 57 -4.24 2.72 -17.92
CA LEU A 57 -2.92 2.32 -18.39
C LEU A 57 -1.91 3.42 -18.10
N GLU A 58 -0.71 3.00 -17.77
CA GLU A 58 0.40 3.92 -17.53
C GLU A 58 1.65 3.40 -18.24
N ASP A 59 2.53 4.30 -18.64
CA ASP A 59 3.86 3.91 -19.13
C ASP A 59 4.63 3.22 -17.99
N LEU A 60 5.20 2.05 -18.28
CA LEU A 60 5.87 1.25 -17.23
C LEU A 60 7.01 2.01 -16.59
N SER A 61 7.78 2.77 -17.37
CA SER A 61 8.90 3.56 -16.85
C SER A 61 8.49 4.63 -15.85
N VAL A 62 7.27 5.17 -16.01
CA VAL A 62 6.70 6.16 -15.08
C VAL A 62 6.24 5.50 -13.79
N LEU A 63 5.54 4.36 -13.89
CA LEU A 63 5.13 3.59 -12.71
C LEU A 63 6.32 3.14 -11.86
N GLU A 64 7.40 2.69 -12.51
CA GLU A 64 8.60 2.21 -11.83
C GLU A 64 9.31 3.27 -10.99
N LEU A 65 9.10 4.55 -11.25
CA LEU A 65 9.63 5.63 -10.39
C LEU A 65 9.03 5.62 -8.99
N GLY A 66 7.74 5.24 -8.88
CA GLY A 66 7.01 5.25 -7.61
C GLY A 66 6.78 3.87 -6.99
N LEU A 67 7.20 2.78 -7.65
CA LEU A 67 6.97 1.42 -7.16
C LEU A 67 8.20 0.83 -6.49
N GLY A 68 8.01 0.23 -5.32
CA GLY A 68 9.02 -0.65 -4.72
C GLY A 68 9.19 -1.95 -5.52
N SER A 69 10.31 -2.67 -5.29
CA SER A 69 10.67 -3.89 -6.01
C SER A 69 9.56 -4.94 -6.03
N ASP A 70 8.91 -5.16 -4.89
CA ASP A 70 7.82 -6.15 -4.74
C ASP A 70 6.62 -5.85 -5.65
N LEU A 71 6.19 -4.58 -5.76
CA LEU A 71 5.10 -4.19 -6.64
C LEU A 71 5.50 -4.18 -8.12
N ARG A 72 6.77 -3.88 -8.43
CA ARG A 72 7.27 -3.98 -9.82
C ARG A 72 7.17 -5.40 -10.35
N GLU A 73 7.54 -6.40 -9.55
CA GLU A 73 7.43 -7.82 -9.92
C GLU A 73 5.97 -8.27 -10.11
N LYS A 74 5.05 -7.66 -9.35
CA LYS A 74 3.61 -7.96 -9.42
C LYS A 74 2.84 -7.15 -10.45
N THR A 75 3.51 -6.35 -11.27
CA THR A 75 2.86 -5.49 -12.26
C THR A 75 2.53 -6.23 -13.54
N PHE A 76 1.26 -6.16 -13.99
CA PHE A 76 0.85 -6.61 -15.32
C PHE A 76 1.34 -5.63 -16.38
N ARG A 77 2.20 -6.10 -17.26
CA ARG A 77 2.82 -5.29 -18.33
C ARG A 77 2.67 -5.97 -19.68
N PHE A 78 2.58 -5.17 -20.73
CA PHE A 78 2.47 -5.63 -22.11
C PHE A 78 2.95 -4.56 -23.07
N ASP A 79 3.22 -4.97 -24.31
CA ASP A 79 3.63 -4.06 -25.38
C ASP A 79 2.42 -3.30 -25.92
N ASP A 80 2.45 -1.98 -25.91
CA ASP A 80 1.48 -1.16 -26.59
C ASP A 80 1.80 -1.12 -28.11
N ARG A 81 0.95 -1.71 -28.89
CA ARG A 81 1.15 -1.78 -30.36
C ARG A 81 1.12 -0.43 -31.04
N GLN A 82 0.52 0.59 -30.43
CA GLN A 82 0.41 1.92 -31.02
C GLN A 82 1.68 2.73 -30.80
N SER A 83 2.26 2.68 -29.61
CA SER A 83 3.45 3.46 -29.26
C SER A 83 4.75 2.65 -29.33
N GLY A 84 4.68 1.33 -29.35
CA GLY A 84 5.83 0.43 -29.22
C GLY A 84 6.48 0.43 -27.84
N ARG A 85 5.81 1.01 -26.82
CA ARG A 85 6.31 1.10 -25.45
C ARG A 85 5.72 0.01 -24.56
N LEU A 86 6.42 -0.32 -23.49
CA LEU A 86 5.86 -1.12 -22.40
C LEU A 86 4.91 -0.25 -21.57
N VAL A 87 3.67 -0.70 -21.50
CA VAL A 87 2.62 -0.13 -20.64
C VAL A 87 2.17 -1.16 -19.62
N ALA A 88 1.54 -0.69 -18.55
CA ALA A 88 1.12 -1.55 -17.47
C ALA A 88 -0.25 -1.15 -16.90
N PHE A 89 -0.96 -2.12 -16.35
CA PHE A 89 -2.02 -1.84 -15.40
C PHE A 89 -1.40 -1.46 -14.05
N PRO A 90 -1.80 -0.33 -13.46
CA PRO A 90 -1.23 0.08 -12.18
C PRO A 90 -1.54 -0.93 -11.08
N PRO A 91 -0.52 -1.42 -10.37
CA PRO A 91 -0.72 -2.29 -9.21
C PRO A 91 -1.09 -1.49 -7.96
N ASP A 92 -0.95 -0.16 -8.04
CA ASP A 92 -1.26 0.83 -7.00
C ASP A 92 -1.58 2.17 -7.67
N ILE A 93 -2.56 2.90 -7.12
CA ILE A 93 -3.00 4.20 -7.67
C ILE A 93 -2.13 5.34 -7.16
N THR A 94 -1.52 5.24 -5.98
CA THR A 94 -0.68 6.30 -5.39
C THR A 94 0.40 6.84 -6.35
N PRO A 95 1.19 6.01 -7.08
CA PRO A 95 2.18 6.51 -8.03
C PRO A 95 1.57 7.33 -9.18
N GLN A 96 0.36 6.98 -9.61
CA GLN A 96 -0.35 7.75 -10.63
C GLN A 96 -0.80 9.12 -10.12
N VAL A 97 -1.28 9.18 -8.87
CA VAL A 97 -1.66 10.46 -8.24
C VAL A 97 -0.42 11.33 -8.04
N ALA A 98 0.71 10.76 -7.63
CA ALA A 98 1.98 11.47 -7.54
C ALA A 98 2.40 12.05 -8.90
N ARG A 99 2.30 11.28 -9.99
CA ARG A 99 2.56 11.76 -11.35
C ARG A 99 1.61 12.90 -11.73
N ILE A 100 0.30 12.76 -11.46
CA ILE A 100 -0.69 13.81 -11.73
C ILE A 100 -0.29 15.09 -11.00
N ALA A 101 0.04 15.00 -9.72
CA ALA A 101 0.50 16.13 -8.92
C ALA A 101 1.73 16.81 -9.55
N ALA A 102 2.75 16.02 -9.90
CA ALA A 102 4.00 16.52 -10.44
C ALA A 102 3.89 17.10 -11.88
N THR A 103 2.93 16.62 -12.69
CA THR A 103 2.88 16.98 -14.12
C THR A 103 1.68 17.79 -14.53
N ARG A 104 0.57 17.75 -13.77
CA ARG A 104 -0.69 18.39 -14.14
C ARG A 104 -1.15 19.45 -13.13
N LEU A 105 -0.66 19.38 -11.91
CA LEU A 105 -1.08 20.28 -10.83
C LEU A 105 0.07 21.16 -10.32
N HIS A 106 1.28 21.02 -10.87
CA HIS A 106 2.49 21.70 -10.39
C HIS A 106 2.38 23.23 -10.36
N ASP A 107 1.50 23.83 -11.16
CA ASP A 107 1.25 25.27 -11.19
C ASP A 107 0.20 25.73 -10.15
N LEU A 108 -0.44 24.79 -9.44
CA LEU A 108 -1.43 25.10 -8.43
C LEU A 108 -0.77 25.23 -7.03
N PRO A 109 -1.37 26.02 -6.13
CA PRO A 109 -0.84 26.14 -4.77
C PRO A 109 -0.99 24.84 -3.98
N LEU A 110 0.00 24.53 -3.16
CA LEU A 110 -0.02 23.45 -2.18
C LEU A 110 -0.81 23.85 -0.92
N PRO A 111 -1.33 22.91 -0.14
CA PRO A 111 -1.26 21.44 -0.33
C PRO A 111 -2.33 20.91 -1.30
N TYR A 112 -2.00 19.83 -1.99
CA TYR A 112 -3.02 19.09 -2.76
C TYR A 112 -3.71 18.06 -1.86
N ARG A 113 -5.04 18.07 -1.90
CA ARG A 113 -5.92 17.15 -1.18
C ARG A 113 -6.69 16.34 -2.22
N LEU A 114 -6.16 15.19 -2.59
CA LEU A 114 -6.68 14.35 -3.68
C LEU A 114 -7.20 13.04 -3.14
N CYS A 115 -8.32 12.56 -3.71
CA CYS A 115 -8.84 11.24 -3.39
C CYS A 115 -9.13 10.45 -4.66
N TYR A 116 -9.12 9.13 -4.54
CA TYR A 116 -9.38 8.24 -5.66
C TYR A 116 -10.13 6.98 -5.23
N SER A 117 -10.77 6.34 -6.19
CA SER A 117 -11.30 5.00 -6.08
C SER A 117 -11.22 4.34 -7.44
N GLY A 118 -10.61 3.17 -7.53
CA GLY A 118 -10.39 2.49 -8.79
C GLY A 118 -9.98 1.04 -8.63
N ARG A 119 -9.92 0.33 -9.75
CA ARG A 119 -9.42 -1.03 -9.82
C ARG A 119 -7.92 -1.04 -9.97
N VAL A 120 -7.26 -1.98 -9.29
CA VAL A 120 -5.85 -2.29 -9.43
C VAL A 120 -5.67 -3.77 -9.73
N LEU A 121 -4.63 -4.09 -10.50
CA LEU A 121 -4.30 -5.46 -10.86
C LEU A 121 -2.89 -5.80 -10.40
N ARG A 122 -2.75 -6.94 -9.72
CA ARG A 122 -1.46 -7.47 -9.28
C ARG A 122 -1.30 -8.92 -9.69
N HIS A 123 -0.13 -9.28 -10.20
CA HIS A 123 0.24 -10.68 -10.28
C HIS A 123 0.22 -11.24 -8.85
N ALA A 124 -0.57 -12.29 -8.62
CA ALA A 124 -0.50 -13.08 -7.41
C ALA A 124 0.34 -14.32 -7.71
N GLU A 125 1.21 -14.73 -6.77
CA GLU A 125 1.77 -16.07 -6.80
C GLU A 125 0.62 -17.09 -6.89
N GLN A 126 0.84 -18.19 -7.61
CA GLN A 126 -0.16 -19.25 -7.84
C GLN A 126 -0.54 -19.98 -6.54
N ARG A 127 -1.11 -19.27 -5.58
CA ARG A 127 -1.76 -19.87 -4.41
C ARG A 127 -3.26 -19.77 -4.58
N LEU A 128 -3.95 -20.90 -4.42
CA LEU A 128 -5.42 -20.97 -4.41
C LEU A 128 -6.01 -19.85 -3.53
N GLY A 129 -6.90 -19.05 -4.10
CA GLY A 129 -7.64 -18.01 -3.38
C GLY A 129 -7.04 -16.59 -3.37
N LYS A 130 -5.87 -16.35 -3.98
CA LYS A 130 -5.35 -14.97 -4.10
C LYS A 130 -6.04 -14.24 -5.26
N GLU A 131 -6.71 -13.14 -4.93
CA GLU A 131 -7.30 -12.24 -5.92
C GLU A 131 -6.19 -11.46 -6.62
N ARG A 132 -6.36 -11.23 -7.92
CA ARG A 132 -5.46 -10.45 -8.78
C ARG A 132 -6.02 -9.07 -9.09
N GLU A 133 -7.31 -8.92 -8.93
CA GLU A 133 -8.05 -7.68 -9.14
C GLU A 133 -8.79 -7.30 -7.86
N PHE A 134 -8.59 -6.07 -7.41
CA PHE A 134 -9.29 -5.52 -6.25
C PHE A 134 -9.51 -4.02 -6.39
N TRP A 135 -10.45 -3.52 -5.60
CA TRP A 135 -10.73 -2.10 -5.55
C TRP A 135 -9.86 -1.44 -4.49
N GLN A 136 -9.25 -0.32 -4.88
CA GLN A 136 -8.50 0.55 -4.00
C GLN A 136 -9.21 1.89 -3.90
N ALA A 137 -9.40 2.39 -2.69
CA ALA A 137 -9.81 3.76 -2.42
C ALA A 137 -8.79 4.39 -1.49
N GLY A 138 -8.48 5.65 -1.71
CA GLY A 138 -7.47 6.34 -0.90
C GLY A 138 -7.48 7.83 -1.09
N VAL A 139 -6.64 8.47 -0.30
CA VAL A 139 -6.40 9.91 -0.32
C VAL A 139 -4.90 10.19 -0.32
N GLU A 140 -4.53 11.31 -0.93
CA GLU A 140 -3.15 11.79 -0.95
C GLU A 140 -3.15 13.26 -0.51
N LEU A 141 -2.44 13.56 0.57
CA LEU A 141 -2.15 14.91 1.03
C LEU A 141 -0.70 15.24 0.66
N ILE A 142 -0.52 16.11 -0.30
CA ILE A 142 0.79 16.41 -0.89
C ILE A 142 1.18 17.85 -0.60
N GLY A 143 2.39 18.05 -0.07
CA GLY A 143 2.96 19.38 0.18
C GLY A 143 2.67 19.93 1.59
N LEU A 144 2.31 19.07 2.54
CA LEU A 144 2.17 19.41 3.95
C LEU A 144 2.84 18.31 4.79
N GLU A 145 3.84 18.71 5.56
CA GLU A 145 4.57 17.83 6.47
C GLU A 145 4.37 18.34 7.90
N SER A 146 3.46 17.68 8.64
CA SER A 146 3.25 18.00 10.05
C SER A 146 2.57 16.83 10.79
N PRO A 147 2.75 16.71 12.13
CA PRO A 147 2.05 15.72 12.93
C PRO A 147 0.51 15.84 12.84
N GLU A 148 -0.01 17.06 12.67
CA GLU A 148 -1.44 17.31 12.49
C GLU A 148 -1.95 16.74 11.16
N ALA A 149 -1.15 16.82 10.08
CA ALA A 149 -1.49 16.20 8.80
C ALA A 149 -1.53 14.67 8.91
N ASP A 150 -0.57 14.06 9.60
CA ASP A 150 -0.56 12.62 9.85
C ASP A 150 -1.77 12.20 10.71
N ALA A 151 -2.08 12.95 11.77
CA ALA A 151 -3.24 12.71 12.62
C ALA A 151 -4.56 12.84 11.84
N GLU A 152 -4.67 13.83 10.96
CA GLU A 152 -5.82 14.01 10.07
C GLU A 152 -6.05 12.77 9.19
N MET A 153 -4.99 12.22 8.59
CA MET A 153 -5.07 11.03 7.75
C MET A 153 -5.57 9.81 8.55
N ILE A 154 -5.10 9.65 9.78
CA ILE A 154 -5.54 8.57 10.69
C ILE A 154 -7.00 8.77 11.09
N ALA A 155 -7.38 9.96 11.56
CA ALA A 155 -8.74 10.28 11.97
C ALA A 155 -9.76 10.06 10.84
N MET A 156 -9.45 10.52 9.63
CA MET A 156 -10.27 10.30 8.45
C MET A 156 -10.38 8.82 8.08
N THR A 157 -9.31 8.04 8.23
CA THR A 157 -9.34 6.59 8.01
C THR A 157 -10.29 5.91 8.99
N VAL A 158 -10.21 6.26 10.28
CA VAL A 158 -11.15 5.77 11.31
C VAL A 158 -12.59 6.14 10.96
N GLU A 159 -12.86 7.41 10.63
CA GLU A 159 -14.19 7.87 10.21
C GLU A 159 -14.70 7.09 8.99
N GLY A 160 -13.85 6.88 7.99
CA GLY A 160 -14.18 6.10 6.80
C GLY A 160 -14.57 4.65 7.13
N LEU A 161 -13.81 3.98 7.98
CA LEU A 161 -14.11 2.61 8.43
C LEU A 161 -15.43 2.54 9.20
N LEU A 162 -15.66 3.48 10.11
CA LEU A 162 -16.93 3.56 10.86
C LEU A 162 -18.12 3.83 9.95
N ALA A 163 -17.97 4.73 8.98
CA ALA A 163 -19.01 5.10 8.03
C ALA A 163 -19.44 3.93 7.13
N VAL A 164 -18.51 3.04 6.75
CA VAL A 164 -18.83 1.83 5.98
C VAL A 164 -19.31 0.66 6.85
N GLY A 165 -19.41 0.86 8.16
CA GLY A 165 -19.98 -0.12 9.11
C GLY A 165 -18.97 -1.04 9.79
N ALA A 166 -17.67 -0.81 9.65
CA ALA A 166 -16.67 -1.52 10.45
C ALA A 166 -16.81 -1.08 11.91
N ARG A 167 -16.84 -2.04 12.85
CA ARG A 167 -17.04 -1.77 14.30
C ARG A 167 -15.88 -2.23 15.15
N GLU A 168 -15.21 -3.28 14.73
CA GLU A 168 -14.10 -3.90 15.45
C GLU A 168 -12.87 -3.87 14.54
N PHE A 169 -11.96 -2.97 14.82
CA PHE A 169 -10.68 -2.85 14.10
C PHE A 169 -9.64 -2.18 15.00
N THR A 170 -8.39 -2.42 14.66
CA THR A 170 -7.22 -1.76 15.27
C THR A 170 -6.49 -0.99 14.19
N ILE A 171 -6.00 0.18 14.52
CA ILE A 171 -5.11 0.96 13.66
C ILE A 171 -3.69 0.82 14.23
N ASP A 172 -2.82 0.18 13.46
CA ASP A 172 -1.41 0.12 13.78
C ASP A 172 -0.71 1.35 13.19
N ILE A 173 -0.07 2.13 14.06
CA ILE A 173 0.65 3.35 13.68
C ILE A 173 2.14 3.11 13.81
N GLY A 174 2.90 3.45 12.79
CA GLY A 174 4.36 3.30 12.78
C GLY A 174 5.05 4.39 11.99
N GLN A 175 6.33 4.64 12.32
CA GLN A 175 7.17 5.61 11.65
C GLN A 175 8.39 4.92 11.02
N VAL A 176 8.43 4.91 9.68
CA VAL A 176 9.51 4.23 8.93
C VAL A 176 10.89 4.83 9.23
N ALA A 177 10.95 6.14 9.51
CA ALA A 177 12.20 6.79 9.87
C ALA A 177 12.80 6.24 11.16
N PHE A 178 11.98 5.76 12.10
CA PHE A 178 12.44 5.10 13.32
C PHE A 178 13.31 3.87 12.99
N LEU A 179 12.78 2.97 12.19
CA LEU A 179 13.51 1.77 11.75
C LEU A 179 14.72 2.14 10.90
N ARG A 180 14.58 3.11 9.99
CA ARG A 180 15.68 3.57 9.15
C ARG A 180 16.86 4.09 9.99
N GLY A 181 16.59 4.89 11.02
CA GLY A 181 17.62 5.42 11.89
C GLY A 181 18.43 4.35 12.62
N ILE A 182 17.77 3.24 13.01
CA ILE A 182 18.46 2.11 13.66
C ILE A 182 19.29 1.32 12.63
N LEU A 183 18.77 1.13 11.41
CA LEU A 183 19.46 0.36 10.37
C LEU A 183 20.52 1.16 9.60
N GLU A 184 20.47 2.48 9.66
CA GLU A 184 21.44 3.36 9.01
C GLU A 184 22.80 3.25 9.71
N GLY A 185 23.83 3.02 8.91
CA GLY A 185 25.19 2.85 9.46
C GLY A 185 25.52 1.47 10.01
N LEU A 186 24.60 0.48 9.93
CA LEU A 186 24.97 -0.89 10.21
C LEU A 186 25.97 -1.41 9.16
N PRO A 187 27.11 -1.96 9.60
CA PRO A 187 28.16 -2.46 8.70
C PRO A 187 27.75 -3.81 8.07
N LEU A 188 26.62 -3.84 7.38
CA LEU A 188 26.07 -5.05 6.78
C LEU A 188 26.13 -5.00 5.25
N PRO A 189 26.52 -6.10 4.58
CA PRO A 189 26.35 -6.23 3.15
C PRO A 189 24.87 -6.08 2.75
N ALA A 190 24.59 -5.61 1.52
CA ALA A 190 23.24 -5.35 1.04
C ALA A 190 22.31 -6.58 1.14
N ALA A 191 22.83 -7.79 0.96
CA ALA A 191 22.07 -9.03 1.12
C ALA A 191 21.65 -9.24 2.58
N ALA A 192 22.58 -9.16 3.52
CA ALA A 192 22.30 -9.29 4.96
C ALA A 192 21.35 -8.20 5.47
N ALA A 193 21.49 -6.97 4.98
CA ALA A 193 20.55 -5.88 5.32
C ALA A 193 19.12 -6.15 4.83
N ARG A 194 18.93 -6.81 3.68
CA ARG A 194 17.60 -7.23 3.20
C ARG A 194 17.02 -8.35 4.08
N GLU A 195 17.84 -9.37 4.40
CA GLU A 195 17.42 -10.46 5.28
C GLU A 195 17.06 -9.93 6.68
N LEU A 196 17.83 -8.99 7.21
CA LEU A 196 17.56 -8.35 8.49
C LEU A 196 16.19 -7.65 8.50
N ARG A 197 15.88 -6.88 7.45
CA ARG A 197 14.56 -6.24 7.32
C ARG A 197 13.42 -7.26 7.23
N ALA A 198 13.62 -8.36 6.51
CA ALA A 198 12.64 -9.43 6.42
C ALA A 198 12.41 -10.11 7.77
N ALA A 199 13.48 -10.39 8.52
CA ALA A 199 13.40 -10.97 9.85
C ALA A 199 12.71 -10.03 10.86
N ILE A 200 12.96 -8.71 10.79
CA ILE A 200 12.25 -7.71 11.61
C ILE A 200 10.76 -7.73 11.27
N ALA A 201 10.40 -7.71 9.98
CA ALA A 201 9.01 -7.68 9.52
C ALA A 201 8.22 -8.92 9.95
N THR A 202 8.88 -10.08 10.03
CA THR A 202 8.28 -11.34 10.47
C THR A 202 8.45 -11.61 11.98
N LYS A 203 9.10 -10.69 12.70
CA LYS A 203 9.45 -10.83 14.14
C LYS A 203 10.27 -12.10 14.42
N ASP A 204 11.11 -12.51 13.49
CA ASP A 204 11.96 -13.70 13.61
C ASP A 204 13.23 -13.40 14.41
N GLY A 205 13.13 -13.51 15.73
CA GLY A 205 14.24 -13.25 16.64
C GLY A 205 15.44 -14.16 16.42
N THR A 206 15.22 -15.41 15.98
CA THR A 206 16.30 -16.38 15.71
C THR A 206 17.14 -15.95 14.52
N SER A 207 16.50 -15.59 13.42
CA SER A 207 17.20 -15.06 12.23
C SER A 207 17.90 -13.74 12.52
N LEU A 208 17.29 -12.86 13.33
CA LEU A 208 17.94 -11.61 13.77
C LEU A 208 19.22 -11.88 14.54
N GLN A 209 19.17 -12.78 15.54
CA GLN A 209 20.34 -13.13 16.34
C GLN A 209 21.46 -13.69 15.47
N ARG A 210 21.16 -14.67 14.62
CA ARG A 210 22.14 -15.28 13.70
C ARG A 210 22.78 -14.24 12.78
N LEU A 211 21.99 -13.37 12.14
CA LEU A 211 22.52 -12.33 11.24
C LEU A 211 23.46 -11.37 11.95
N LEU A 212 23.14 -11.04 13.20
CA LEU A 212 23.99 -10.15 14.01
C LEU A 212 25.23 -10.88 14.58
N ASP A 213 25.21 -12.21 14.73
CA ASP A 213 26.37 -13.01 15.11
C ASP A 213 27.34 -13.19 13.95
N ASP A 214 26.83 -13.31 12.73
CA ASP A 214 27.61 -13.51 11.50
C ASP A 214 28.31 -12.20 11.02
N HIS A 215 28.00 -11.04 11.60
CA HIS A 215 28.54 -9.75 11.18
C HIS A 215 29.02 -8.90 12.37
N PRO A 216 30.10 -8.11 12.20
CA PRO A 216 30.66 -7.28 13.26
C PRO A 216 29.81 -6.04 13.50
N VAL A 217 28.64 -6.17 14.12
CA VAL A 217 27.76 -5.07 14.51
C VAL A 217 28.14 -4.62 15.93
N PRO A 218 28.32 -3.30 16.17
CA PRO A 218 28.58 -2.77 17.51
C PRO A 218 27.49 -3.15 18.51
N ASP A 219 27.87 -3.42 19.76
CA ASP A 219 26.97 -3.93 20.80
C ASP A 219 25.70 -3.08 20.96
N ARG A 220 25.84 -1.77 20.96
CA ARG A 220 24.73 -0.84 21.09
C ARG A 220 23.69 -1.00 19.94
N GLN A 221 24.17 -1.01 18.70
CA GLN A 221 23.29 -1.20 17.53
C GLN A 221 22.66 -2.59 17.52
N ARG A 222 23.40 -3.59 18.00
CA ARG A 222 22.89 -4.95 18.17
C ARG A 222 21.70 -4.97 19.15
N GLU A 223 21.82 -4.30 20.30
CA GLU A 223 20.74 -4.19 21.28
C GLU A 223 19.51 -3.49 20.68
N GLU A 224 19.71 -2.39 19.95
CA GLU A 224 18.64 -1.66 19.26
C GLU A 224 17.88 -2.56 18.28
N VAL A 225 18.59 -3.33 17.43
CA VAL A 225 17.97 -4.22 16.46
C VAL A 225 17.21 -5.36 17.14
N LEU A 226 17.80 -5.98 18.19
CA LEU A 226 17.15 -7.08 18.91
C LEU A 226 15.92 -6.64 19.71
N ALA A 227 15.81 -5.38 20.06
CA ALA A 227 14.63 -4.83 20.72
C ALA A 227 13.44 -4.61 19.77
N LEU A 228 13.67 -4.35 18.47
CA LEU A 228 12.64 -3.99 17.48
C LEU A 228 11.41 -4.92 17.48
N PRO A 229 11.55 -6.25 17.49
CA PRO A 229 10.39 -7.16 17.49
C PRO A 229 9.47 -7.03 18.72
N ARG A 230 9.95 -6.38 19.77
CA ARG A 230 9.23 -6.19 21.06
C ARG A 230 8.67 -4.77 21.22
N LEU A 231 9.01 -3.86 20.32
CA LEU A 231 8.55 -2.47 20.34
C LEU A 231 7.19 -2.35 19.65
N PHE A 232 6.17 -2.92 20.26
CA PHE A 232 4.77 -2.81 19.85
C PHE A 232 3.87 -2.78 21.10
N GLY A 233 2.65 -2.29 20.92
CA GLY A 233 1.65 -2.16 22.00
C GLY A 233 0.97 -0.82 21.96
N GLY A 234 0.50 -0.34 23.10
CA GLY A 234 -0.08 0.99 23.26
C GLY A 234 1.01 2.09 23.32
N ILE A 235 0.61 3.26 23.82
CA ILE A 235 1.50 4.43 23.91
C ILE A 235 2.80 4.15 24.69
N GLU A 236 2.75 3.24 25.65
CA GLU A 236 3.89 2.79 26.45
C GLU A 236 5.01 2.13 25.60
N ALA A 237 4.69 1.70 24.37
CA ALA A 237 5.69 1.19 23.44
C ALA A 237 6.65 2.29 22.98
N LEU A 238 6.17 3.54 22.89
CA LEU A 238 7.01 4.70 22.54
C LEU A 238 8.01 5.01 23.66
N ASP A 239 7.58 4.93 24.92
CA ASP A 239 8.47 5.15 26.07
C ASP A 239 9.57 4.08 26.10
N ARG A 240 9.22 2.80 25.88
CA ARG A 240 10.21 1.72 25.74
C ARG A 240 11.17 1.98 24.58
N ALA A 241 10.65 2.41 23.41
CA ALA A 241 11.47 2.70 22.25
C ALA A 241 12.46 3.83 22.53
N ALA A 242 12.06 4.87 23.28
CA ALA A 242 12.92 5.98 23.65
C ALA A 242 14.11 5.58 24.53
N THR A 243 13.95 4.51 25.36
CA THR A 243 15.05 3.99 26.17
C THR A 243 16.07 3.16 25.38
N VAL A 244 15.63 2.62 24.22
CA VAL A 244 16.44 1.73 23.40
C VAL A 244 17.31 2.49 22.41
N VAL A 245 16.76 3.53 21.75
CA VAL A 245 17.44 4.21 20.65
C VAL A 245 18.30 5.38 21.11
N ASP A 246 19.44 5.56 20.41
CA ASP A 246 20.35 6.66 20.69
C ASP A 246 20.64 7.60 19.50
N ASN A 247 20.21 7.23 18.30
CA ASN A 247 20.41 8.03 17.10
C ASN A 247 19.32 9.12 16.95
N ASP A 248 19.70 10.27 16.40
CA ASP A 248 18.82 11.43 16.25
C ASP A 248 17.66 11.20 15.28
N VAL A 249 17.82 10.35 14.26
CA VAL A 249 16.77 10.06 13.28
C VAL A 249 15.61 9.33 13.95
N SER A 250 15.92 8.28 14.73
CA SER A 250 14.91 7.52 15.48
C SER A 250 14.28 8.33 16.60
N LYS A 251 15.06 9.18 17.30
CA LYS A 251 14.51 10.09 18.34
C LYS A 251 13.49 11.06 17.74
N ARG A 252 13.82 11.73 16.63
CA ARG A 252 12.87 12.61 15.92
C ARG A 252 11.64 11.88 15.44
N ALA A 253 11.80 10.65 14.98
CA ALA A 253 10.66 9.83 14.55
C ALA A 253 9.71 9.49 15.72
N LEU A 254 10.25 9.20 16.91
CA LEU A 254 9.45 9.00 18.13
C LEU A 254 8.75 10.27 18.57
N ASP A 255 9.45 11.42 18.55
CA ASP A 255 8.84 12.71 18.88
C ASP A 255 7.68 13.05 17.95
N ASN A 256 7.82 12.74 16.64
CA ASN A 256 6.73 12.90 15.68
C ASN A 256 5.54 12.00 16.03
N LEU A 257 5.77 10.72 16.32
CA LEU A 257 4.71 9.79 16.73
C LEU A 257 3.99 10.25 18.00
N HIS A 258 4.73 10.73 19.01
CA HIS A 258 4.11 11.29 20.22
C HIS A 258 3.18 12.46 19.90
N ARG A 259 3.63 13.40 19.05
CA ARG A 259 2.81 14.53 18.64
C ARG A 259 1.57 14.09 17.86
N VAL A 260 1.69 13.15 16.95
CA VAL A 260 0.55 12.59 16.22
C VAL A 260 -0.48 12.02 17.20
N LEU A 261 -0.05 11.23 18.19
CA LEU A 261 -0.94 10.64 19.18
C LEU A 261 -1.54 11.66 20.16
N GLN A 262 -0.89 12.80 20.38
CA GLN A 262 -1.44 13.89 21.19
C GLN A 262 -2.56 14.65 20.47
N VAL A 263 -2.54 14.67 19.14
CA VAL A 263 -3.54 15.34 18.31
C VAL A 263 -4.77 14.44 18.08
N LEU A 264 -4.58 13.12 18.08
CA LEU A 264 -5.67 12.11 17.94
C LEU A 264 -6.50 11.98 19.20
#